data_56c44caf7ae6bb0505a7a25ddc52c2ab
#
_entry.id   56c44caf7ae6bb0505a7a25ddc52c2ab
#
_cell.length_a   1.000
_cell.length_b   1.000
_cell.length_c   1.000
_cell.angle_alpha   90.00
_cell.angle_beta   90.00
_cell.angle_gamma   90.00
#
_symmetry.space_group_name_H-M   'P 1'
#
loop_
_entity.id
_entity.type
_entity.pdbx_description
1 polymer ?
#
loop_
_entity_poly.entity_id
_entity_poly.type
_entity_poly.pdbx_seq_one_letter_code
_entity_poly.pdbx_strand_id
1 'polypeptide(L)'
;MKKVYIIGLGIGNSDYMHKKALDTIKACDCLIGAKRMLKSFQDLNKPAYECSNAENIRDYINNSNYTAYGILVSGDSGFYSLSKKITELLMQKDNMHIENIPAVSSLQYFASSLNLPWDNIKYVSAHGRSLNIISAVIFNKKTFILTSADFSPGKICEILTSKGLGHLRVSVGENLSYENERILEDEAAAVAKMKFDSLTVMIVHNDDFISVDEGYSSIKDEEFVTGKAPMTKREVRAVSIGKLKLKDDYTVYDIGAGTGSVSIEAALKLHGGTLYAVEKDAESAALIEKNIEKFKTKNIEVIKGRAPEAMAELPSPDACFIGGSSGNMDEIINAVLTKNPHVNMVINTITL
;
A
#
# COMPACT_ATOMS: atom_id res chain seq x y z
N MET A 1 24.35 24.97 -18.89
CA MET A 1 23.60 23.73 -18.56
C MET A 1 23.86 23.38 -17.10
N LYS A 2 22.82 23.32 -16.27
CA LYS A 2 22.94 22.93 -14.85
C LYS A 2 23.00 21.40 -14.75
N LYS A 3 23.85 20.88 -13.87
CA LYS A 3 23.92 19.45 -13.55
C LYS A 3 23.26 19.20 -12.21
N VAL A 4 22.32 18.26 -12.15
CA VAL A 4 21.59 17.89 -10.95
C VAL A 4 21.79 16.40 -10.67
N TYR A 5 22.44 16.11 -9.55
CA TYR A 5 22.67 14.75 -9.09
C TYR A 5 21.70 14.46 -7.95
N ILE A 6 20.81 13.45 -8.11
CA ILE A 6 19.96 12.97 -7.06
C ILE A 6 20.65 11.76 -6.44
N ILE A 7 21.12 11.92 -5.21
CA ILE A 7 22.07 11.01 -4.59
C ILE A 7 21.41 10.28 -3.42
N GLY A 8 21.24 8.98 -3.57
CA GLY A 8 20.85 8.11 -2.48
C GLY A 8 21.95 8.03 -1.44
N LEU A 9 21.61 8.28 -0.18
CA LEU A 9 22.57 8.16 0.94
C LEU A 9 22.55 6.79 1.61
N GLY A 10 21.70 5.90 1.13
CA GLY A 10 21.53 4.58 1.75
C GLY A 10 20.84 4.65 3.11
N ILE A 11 21.21 3.73 3.96
CA ILE A 11 20.57 3.47 5.27
C ILE A 11 21.06 4.40 6.39
N GLY A 12 21.97 5.32 6.12
CA GLY A 12 22.42 6.35 7.06
C GLY A 12 23.85 6.18 7.57
N ASN A 13 24.43 4.97 7.55
CA ASN A 13 25.82 4.72 7.91
C ASN A 13 26.72 4.91 6.67
N SER A 14 27.84 5.65 6.83
CA SER A 14 28.82 5.94 5.78
C SER A 14 29.47 4.70 5.18
N ASP A 15 29.59 3.61 5.93
CA ASP A 15 30.19 2.36 5.46
C ASP A 15 29.41 1.70 4.32
N TYR A 16 28.10 2.01 4.23
CA TYR A 16 27.22 1.55 3.15
C TYR A 16 27.08 2.54 2.00
N MET A 17 27.79 3.68 2.05
CA MET A 17 27.78 4.66 1.00
C MET A 17 28.85 4.33 -0.04
N HIS A 18 28.45 4.10 -1.28
CA HIS A 18 29.44 3.75 -2.30
C HIS A 18 30.25 4.96 -2.77
N LYS A 19 31.46 4.68 -3.26
CA LYS A 19 32.45 5.68 -3.65
C LYS A 19 31.90 6.74 -4.62
N LYS A 20 31.13 6.34 -5.64
CA LYS A 20 30.57 7.28 -6.62
C LYS A 20 29.68 8.34 -5.96
N ALA A 21 28.87 7.96 -4.96
CA ALA A 21 28.03 8.91 -4.23
C ALA A 21 28.89 9.95 -3.50
N LEU A 22 29.92 9.50 -2.76
CA LEU A 22 30.85 10.39 -2.05
C LEU A 22 31.62 11.32 -2.99
N ASP A 23 32.14 10.79 -4.09
CA ASP A 23 32.89 11.57 -5.08
C ASP A 23 32.00 12.62 -5.75
N THR A 24 30.74 12.27 -6.04
CA THR A 24 29.76 13.21 -6.61
C THR A 24 29.37 14.30 -5.62
N ILE A 25 29.12 13.96 -4.34
CA ILE A 25 28.85 14.96 -3.29
C ILE A 25 30.00 15.96 -3.19
N LYS A 26 31.24 15.47 -3.23
CA LYS A 26 32.46 16.33 -3.23
C LYS A 26 32.56 17.21 -4.45
N ALA A 27 32.09 16.78 -5.61
CA ALA A 27 32.15 17.53 -6.86
C ALA A 27 31.01 18.55 -7.03
N CYS A 28 29.92 18.47 -6.27
CA CYS A 28 28.80 19.42 -6.33
C CYS A 28 29.19 20.79 -5.75
N ASP A 29 28.64 21.89 -6.32
CA ASP A 29 28.82 23.25 -5.82
C ASP A 29 27.89 23.55 -4.64
N CYS A 30 26.71 22.93 -4.62
CA CYS A 30 25.69 23.13 -3.60
C CYS A 30 25.01 21.79 -3.26
N LEU A 31 24.73 21.56 -1.97
CA LEU A 31 24.00 20.40 -1.49
C LEU A 31 22.58 20.80 -1.05
N ILE A 32 21.60 19.96 -1.37
CA ILE A 32 20.17 20.16 -1.04
C ILE A 32 19.68 18.91 -0.34
N GLY A 33 18.93 19.06 0.76
CA GLY A 33 18.37 17.90 1.46
C GLY A 33 17.82 18.25 2.83
N ALA A 34 17.29 17.25 3.55
CA ALA A 34 16.87 17.45 4.91
C ALA A 34 18.06 17.69 5.85
N LYS A 35 17.82 18.45 6.92
CA LYS A 35 18.85 18.87 7.90
C LYS A 35 19.78 17.74 8.36
N ARG A 36 19.21 16.57 8.70
CA ARG A 36 20.03 15.44 9.18
C ARG A 36 20.99 14.91 8.10
N MET A 37 20.58 14.93 6.82
CA MET A 37 21.41 14.48 5.69
C MET A 37 22.54 15.46 5.40
N LEU A 38 22.24 16.77 5.40
CA LEU A 38 23.22 17.82 5.22
C LEU A 38 24.27 17.84 6.34
N LYS A 39 23.86 17.54 7.58
CA LYS A 39 24.77 17.47 8.74
C LYS A 39 25.90 16.46 8.53
N SER A 40 25.66 15.35 7.85
CA SER A 40 26.68 14.33 7.57
C SER A 40 27.81 14.82 6.65
N PHE A 41 27.64 15.99 5.99
CA PHE A 41 28.61 16.54 5.04
C PHE A 41 29.01 17.98 5.39
N GLN A 42 28.76 18.45 6.60
CA GLN A 42 29.09 19.82 7.04
C GLN A 42 30.57 20.14 6.93
N ASP A 43 31.45 19.15 7.11
CA ASP A 43 32.92 19.31 7.02
C ASP A 43 33.40 19.63 5.61
N LEU A 44 32.56 19.43 4.59
CA LEU A 44 32.87 19.83 3.22
C LEU A 44 32.79 21.36 2.99
N ASN A 45 32.24 22.11 3.95
CA ASN A 45 32.05 23.56 3.90
C ASN A 45 31.37 24.06 2.62
N LYS A 46 30.42 23.29 2.08
CA LYS A 46 29.68 23.64 0.86
C LYS A 46 28.42 24.45 1.17
N PRO A 47 28.00 25.34 0.25
CA PRO A 47 26.68 25.92 0.27
C PRO A 47 25.62 24.81 0.39
N ALA A 48 24.67 25.00 1.31
CA ALA A 48 23.62 24.01 1.58
C ALA A 48 22.25 24.66 1.64
N TYR A 49 21.26 24.00 1.06
CA TYR A 49 19.85 24.41 1.13
C TYR A 49 19.04 23.32 1.83
N GLU A 50 18.56 23.64 3.04
CA GLU A 50 17.73 22.72 3.81
C GLU A 50 16.30 22.69 3.22
N CYS A 51 15.97 21.62 2.51
CA CYS A 51 14.66 21.44 1.91
C CYS A 51 14.36 19.95 1.62
N SER A 52 13.10 19.56 1.83
CA SER A 52 12.57 18.23 1.46
C SER A 52 11.28 18.31 0.63
N ASN A 53 10.95 19.49 0.09
CA ASN A 53 9.81 19.71 -0.81
C ASN A 53 10.31 19.84 -2.24
N ALA A 54 9.77 19.05 -3.17
CA ALA A 54 10.26 18.95 -4.54
C ALA A 54 10.09 20.26 -5.34
N GLU A 55 8.97 20.97 -5.13
CA GLU A 55 8.66 22.23 -5.78
C GLU A 55 9.66 23.32 -5.34
N ASN A 56 9.91 23.43 -4.04
CA ASN A 56 10.87 24.39 -3.50
C ASN A 56 12.31 24.09 -3.94
N ILE A 57 12.67 22.81 -4.05
CA ILE A 57 13.97 22.39 -4.60
C ILE A 57 14.10 22.84 -6.05
N ARG A 58 13.11 22.59 -6.89
CA ARG A 58 13.06 23.06 -8.29
C ARG A 58 13.24 24.56 -8.36
N ASP A 59 12.49 25.32 -7.56
CA ASP A 59 12.51 26.78 -7.59
C ASP A 59 13.86 27.33 -7.12
N TYR A 60 14.46 26.73 -6.10
CA TYR A 60 15.82 27.08 -5.66
C TYR A 60 16.85 26.84 -6.75
N ILE A 61 16.83 25.66 -7.40
CA ILE A 61 17.75 25.33 -8.50
C ILE A 61 17.59 26.32 -9.66
N ASN A 62 16.34 26.70 -9.99
CA ASN A 62 16.07 27.67 -11.07
C ASN A 62 16.65 29.06 -10.78
N ASN A 63 16.54 29.52 -9.55
CA ASN A 63 16.86 30.90 -9.16
C ASN A 63 18.30 31.06 -8.64
N SER A 64 19.02 29.99 -8.36
CA SER A 64 20.42 30.06 -7.89
C SER A 64 21.41 29.89 -9.04
N ASN A 65 22.67 30.32 -8.86
CA ASN A 65 23.69 30.41 -9.90
C ASN A 65 24.73 29.30 -9.88
N TYR A 66 24.53 28.23 -9.11
CA TYR A 66 25.40 27.07 -9.10
C TYR A 66 25.31 26.28 -10.41
N THR A 67 26.36 25.53 -10.75
CA THR A 67 26.41 24.69 -11.95
C THR A 67 26.17 23.23 -11.65
N ALA A 68 26.51 22.75 -10.45
CA ALA A 68 26.33 21.36 -10.02
C ALA A 68 25.63 21.28 -8.65
N TYR A 69 24.49 20.64 -8.62
CA TYR A 69 23.67 20.45 -7.42
C TYR A 69 23.66 18.98 -7.00
N GLY A 70 23.88 18.71 -5.72
CA GLY A 70 23.68 17.39 -5.11
C GLY A 70 22.43 17.37 -4.27
N ILE A 71 21.37 16.70 -4.72
CA ILE A 71 20.14 16.50 -3.96
C ILE A 71 20.27 15.20 -3.18
N LEU A 72 20.36 15.32 -1.86
CA LEU A 72 20.53 14.19 -0.96
C LEU A 72 19.17 13.60 -0.61
N VAL A 73 18.98 12.30 -0.87
CA VAL A 73 17.76 11.56 -0.52
C VAL A 73 18.08 10.39 0.39
N SER A 74 17.16 10.06 1.30
CA SER A 74 17.30 8.91 2.19
C SER A 74 17.06 7.61 1.44
N GLY A 75 17.77 6.55 1.80
CA GLY A 75 17.67 5.25 1.15
C GLY A 75 18.22 5.27 -0.27
N ASP A 76 17.68 4.41 -1.10
CA ASP A 76 17.94 4.37 -2.54
C ASP A 76 17.09 5.42 -3.28
N SER A 77 17.69 6.06 -4.31
CA SER A 77 17.01 7.10 -5.10
C SER A 77 15.82 6.56 -5.90
N GLY A 78 15.76 5.26 -6.19
CA GLY A 78 14.69 4.59 -6.93
C GLY A 78 13.62 3.94 -6.06
N PHE A 79 13.80 3.88 -4.72
CA PHE A 79 12.92 3.14 -3.82
C PHE A 79 12.12 4.07 -2.90
N TYR A 80 10.85 4.34 -3.23
CA TYR A 80 9.95 5.25 -2.49
C TYR A 80 10.58 6.60 -2.14
N SER A 81 11.40 7.12 -3.02
CA SER A 81 12.17 8.34 -2.83
C SER A 81 11.48 9.57 -3.42
N LEU A 82 11.80 10.74 -2.87
CA LEU A 82 11.45 12.05 -3.44
C LEU A 82 12.02 12.25 -4.86
N SER A 83 12.99 11.45 -5.25
CA SER A 83 13.67 11.45 -6.56
C SER A 83 12.69 11.46 -7.73
N LYS A 84 11.66 10.61 -7.71
CA LYS A 84 10.66 10.52 -8.80
C LYS A 84 10.02 11.89 -9.07
N LYS A 85 9.49 12.53 -8.03
CA LYS A 85 8.81 13.83 -8.15
C LYS A 85 9.77 14.94 -8.58
N ILE A 86 10.99 14.94 -8.03
CA ILE A 86 12.05 15.92 -8.43
C ILE A 86 12.38 15.74 -9.90
N THR A 87 12.63 14.52 -10.35
CA THR A 87 12.96 14.21 -11.74
C THR A 87 11.86 14.68 -12.69
N GLU A 88 10.59 14.35 -12.40
CA GLU A 88 9.44 14.79 -13.19
C GLU A 88 9.33 16.32 -13.30
N LEU A 89 9.58 17.05 -12.21
CA LEU A 89 9.52 18.52 -12.20
C LEU A 89 10.70 19.18 -12.94
N LEU A 90 11.88 18.57 -12.92
CA LEU A 90 13.09 19.12 -13.55
C LEU A 90 13.21 18.76 -15.03
N MET A 91 12.71 17.60 -15.47
CA MET A 91 12.71 17.17 -16.88
C MET A 91 11.86 18.05 -17.80
N GLN A 92 11.01 18.91 -17.23
CA GLN A 92 10.20 19.86 -18.02
C GLN A 92 11.01 21.02 -18.62
N LYS A 93 12.34 21.07 -18.41
CA LYS A 93 13.20 22.15 -18.90
C LYS A 93 14.40 21.62 -19.68
N ASP A 94 14.64 22.17 -20.87
CA ASP A 94 15.65 21.73 -21.83
C ASP A 94 17.12 21.96 -21.42
N ASN A 95 17.39 22.64 -20.28
CA ASN A 95 18.74 23.08 -19.91
C ASN A 95 19.30 22.40 -18.64
N MET A 96 18.78 21.23 -18.25
CA MET A 96 19.25 20.50 -17.08
C MET A 96 19.70 19.09 -17.46
N HIS A 97 20.84 18.68 -16.92
CA HIS A 97 21.29 17.29 -16.96
C HIS A 97 21.03 16.66 -15.59
N ILE A 98 20.21 15.60 -15.55
CA ILE A 98 19.84 14.94 -14.30
C ILE A 98 20.47 13.55 -14.28
N GLU A 99 21.18 13.22 -13.20
CA GLU A 99 21.73 11.88 -12.96
C GLU A 99 21.27 11.37 -11.59
N ASN A 100 20.67 10.16 -11.55
CA ASN A 100 20.32 9.48 -10.32
C ASN A 100 21.48 8.56 -9.90
N ILE A 101 21.91 8.66 -8.64
CA ILE A 101 22.94 7.82 -8.05
C ILE A 101 22.28 6.90 -7.03
N PRO A 102 22.27 5.58 -7.29
CA PRO A 102 21.61 4.61 -6.43
C PRO A 102 22.36 4.40 -5.12
N ALA A 103 21.68 3.77 -4.15
CA ALA A 103 22.28 3.38 -2.88
C ALA A 103 21.60 2.11 -2.32
N VAL A 104 22.09 1.60 -1.19
CA VAL A 104 21.46 0.48 -0.49
C VAL A 104 20.14 0.94 0.14
N SER A 105 19.04 0.30 -0.23
CA SER A 105 17.72 0.56 0.37
C SER A 105 17.57 -0.11 1.74
N SER A 106 16.63 0.36 2.55
CA SER A 106 16.27 -0.29 3.82
C SER A 106 15.75 -1.73 3.61
N LEU A 107 15.08 -2.01 2.48
CA LEU A 107 14.67 -3.36 2.11
C LEU A 107 15.88 -4.29 1.95
N GLN A 108 16.87 -3.88 1.15
CA GLN A 108 18.06 -4.70 0.87
C GLN A 108 18.86 -4.97 2.15
N TYR A 109 19.10 -3.93 2.94
CA TYR A 109 19.83 -4.07 4.19
C TYR A 109 19.09 -4.99 5.17
N PHE A 110 17.80 -4.73 5.41
CA PHE A 110 17.00 -5.49 6.36
C PHE A 110 16.84 -6.96 5.94
N ALA A 111 16.58 -7.22 4.66
CA ALA A 111 16.53 -8.59 4.14
C ALA A 111 17.88 -9.32 4.33
N SER A 112 19.00 -8.62 4.08
CA SER A 112 20.35 -9.17 4.32
C SER A 112 20.59 -9.49 5.79
N SER A 113 20.20 -8.60 6.70
CA SER A 113 20.33 -8.81 8.16
C SER A 113 19.51 -10.01 8.66
N LEU A 114 18.44 -10.35 7.96
CA LEU A 114 17.60 -11.52 8.25
C LEU A 114 18.01 -12.78 7.44
N ASN A 115 19.07 -12.71 6.64
CA ASN A 115 19.47 -13.77 5.69
C ASN A 115 18.34 -14.19 4.73
N LEU A 116 17.52 -13.24 4.29
CA LEU A 116 16.40 -13.46 3.38
C LEU A 116 16.73 -12.99 1.96
N PRO A 117 16.43 -13.77 0.91
CA PRO A 117 16.38 -13.26 -0.45
C PRO A 117 15.19 -12.30 -0.57
N TRP A 118 15.37 -11.18 -1.26
CA TRP A 118 14.35 -10.12 -1.38
C TRP A 118 13.69 -10.02 -2.76
N ASP A 119 14.08 -10.86 -3.71
CA ASP A 119 13.55 -10.94 -5.07
C ASP A 119 12.05 -11.26 -5.14
N ASN A 120 11.53 -11.97 -4.14
CA ASN A 120 10.12 -12.38 -4.03
C ASN A 120 9.39 -11.77 -2.82
N ILE A 121 9.87 -10.64 -2.31
CA ILE A 121 9.20 -9.88 -1.25
C ILE A 121 8.29 -8.82 -1.89
N LYS A 122 7.00 -8.84 -1.56
CA LYS A 122 6.10 -7.71 -1.86
C LYS A 122 6.51 -6.52 -1.00
N TYR A 123 6.74 -5.37 -1.60
CA TYR A 123 7.06 -4.15 -0.86
C TYR A 123 5.94 -3.13 -0.98
N VAL A 124 5.62 -2.46 0.13
CA VAL A 124 4.58 -1.45 0.22
C VAL A 124 5.05 -0.31 1.13
N SER A 125 4.48 0.88 0.93
CA SER A 125 4.80 2.04 1.76
C SER A 125 3.54 2.53 2.46
N ALA A 126 3.62 2.66 3.77
CA ALA A 126 2.56 3.26 4.59
C ALA A 126 2.61 4.80 4.60
N HIS A 127 3.44 5.43 3.76
CA HIS A 127 3.51 6.87 3.59
C HIS A 127 2.50 7.35 2.53
N GLY A 128 1.52 8.15 2.91
CA GLY A 128 0.79 9.05 2.03
C GLY A 128 -0.36 8.48 1.19
N ARG A 129 -0.79 7.23 1.36
CA ARG A 129 -2.03 6.69 0.79
C ARG A 129 -2.65 5.64 1.70
N SER A 130 -3.97 5.49 1.64
CA SER A 130 -4.68 4.37 2.25
C SER A 130 -4.31 3.07 1.50
N LEU A 131 -3.18 2.50 1.87
CA LEU A 131 -2.78 1.19 1.37
C LEU A 131 -3.57 0.14 2.15
N ASN A 132 -4.19 -0.81 1.44
CA ASN A 132 -4.74 -1.97 2.12
C ASN A 132 -3.60 -2.94 2.49
N ILE A 133 -3.04 -2.73 3.70
CA ILE A 133 -1.99 -3.58 4.27
C ILE A 133 -2.47 -5.03 4.35
N ILE A 134 -3.75 -5.24 4.65
CA ILE A 134 -4.35 -6.57 4.74
C ILE A 134 -4.25 -7.29 3.40
N SER A 135 -4.69 -6.65 2.29
CA SER A 135 -4.53 -7.22 0.95
C SER A 135 -3.08 -7.56 0.64
N ALA A 136 -2.15 -6.64 0.90
CA ALA A 136 -0.74 -6.90 0.63
C ALA A 136 -0.21 -8.12 1.41
N VAL A 137 -0.69 -8.35 2.64
CA VAL A 137 -0.25 -9.47 3.49
C VAL A 137 -0.92 -10.79 3.09
N ILE A 138 -2.22 -10.80 2.80
CA ILE A 138 -2.92 -12.06 2.51
C ILE A 138 -2.58 -12.67 1.15
N PHE A 139 -2.14 -11.84 0.19
CA PHE A 139 -1.77 -12.30 -1.16
C PHE A 139 -0.27 -12.55 -1.34
N ASN A 140 0.55 -12.38 -0.31
CA ASN A 140 1.99 -12.53 -0.46
C ASN A 140 2.62 -13.28 0.70
N LYS A 141 3.55 -14.18 0.38
CA LYS A 141 4.31 -14.95 1.38
C LYS A 141 5.13 -14.06 2.32
N LYS A 142 5.67 -12.97 1.77
CA LYS A 142 6.44 -11.97 2.54
C LYS A 142 6.06 -10.57 2.08
N THR A 143 5.77 -9.69 3.02
CA THR A 143 5.43 -8.30 2.73
C THR A 143 6.32 -7.37 3.52
N PHE A 144 7.21 -6.65 2.83
CA PHE A 144 8.00 -5.56 3.41
C PHE A 144 7.16 -4.29 3.44
N ILE A 145 7.16 -3.61 4.59
CA ILE A 145 6.39 -2.39 4.81
C ILE A 145 7.33 -1.28 5.28
N LEU A 146 7.40 -0.19 4.50
CA LEU A 146 7.92 1.08 4.97
C LEU A 146 6.88 1.71 5.89
N THR A 147 7.19 1.80 7.18
CA THR A 147 6.29 2.35 8.19
C THR A 147 6.28 3.89 8.19
N SER A 148 5.31 4.48 8.84
CA SER A 148 5.18 5.94 9.02
C SER A 148 4.78 6.25 10.46
N ALA A 149 4.73 7.53 10.82
CA ALA A 149 4.29 7.97 12.15
C ALA A 149 2.86 7.47 12.48
N ASP A 150 1.96 7.55 11.49
CA ASP A 150 0.56 7.12 11.64
C ASP A 150 0.39 5.59 11.56
N PHE A 151 1.31 4.90 10.89
CA PHE A 151 1.35 3.46 10.68
C PHE A 151 2.68 2.89 11.16
N SER A 152 2.92 2.96 12.48
CA SER A 152 4.04 2.29 13.16
C SER A 152 3.86 0.76 13.09
N PRO A 153 4.93 -0.04 13.32
CA PRO A 153 4.81 -1.51 13.39
C PRO A 153 3.73 -1.97 14.37
N GLY A 154 3.66 -1.36 15.55
CA GLY A 154 2.61 -1.67 16.54
C GLY A 154 1.21 -1.44 15.97
N LYS A 155 0.97 -0.29 15.33
CA LYS A 155 -0.33 0.03 14.73
C LYS A 155 -0.72 -0.89 13.58
N ILE A 156 0.24 -1.23 12.73
CA ILE A 156 0.03 -2.22 11.64
C ILE A 156 -0.33 -3.58 12.23
N CYS A 157 0.37 -4.01 13.27
CA CYS A 157 0.11 -5.28 13.95
C CYS A 157 -1.23 -5.29 14.71
N GLU A 158 -1.71 -4.16 15.24
CA GLU A 158 -3.08 -4.03 15.75
C GLU A 158 -4.11 -4.30 14.64
N ILE A 159 -3.93 -3.70 13.45
CA ILE A 159 -4.81 -3.93 12.30
C ILE A 159 -4.78 -5.39 11.87
N LEU A 160 -3.60 -6.00 11.74
CA LEU A 160 -3.47 -7.43 11.43
C LEU A 160 -4.21 -8.30 12.46
N THR A 161 -4.02 -8.03 13.75
CA THR A 161 -4.64 -8.77 14.85
C THR A 161 -6.17 -8.66 14.82
N SER A 162 -6.71 -7.47 14.55
CA SER A 162 -8.16 -7.24 14.44
C SER A 162 -8.81 -8.02 13.28
N LYS A 163 -8.02 -8.40 12.27
CA LYS A 163 -8.43 -9.21 11.12
C LYS A 163 -8.13 -10.72 11.30
N GLY A 164 -7.78 -11.16 12.52
CA GLY A 164 -7.45 -12.56 12.81
C GLY A 164 -6.05 -13.00 12.32
N LEU A 165 -5.19 -12.05 11.93
CA LEU A 165 -3.83 -12.29 11.45
C LEU A 165 -2.77 -12.04 12.54
N GLY A 166 -3.17 -11.98 13.81
CA GLY A 166 -2.27 -11.73 14.95
C GLY A 166 -1.22 -12.80 15.19
N HIS A 167 -1.41 -14.02 14.68
CA HIS A 167 -0.48 -15.15 14.76
C HIS A 167 0.65 -15.09 13.74
N LEU A 168 0.58 -14.16 12.75
CA LEU A 168 1.61 -14.05 11.73
C LEU A 168 2.93 -13.56 12.36
N ARG A 169 4.03 -14.19 11.95
CA ARG A 169 5.37 -13.79 12.31
C ARG A 169 5.74 -12.47 11.66
N VAL A 170 6.32 -11.57 12.44
CA VAL A 170 6.73 -10.24 11.99
C VAL A 170 8.17 -10.01 12.39
N SER A 171 9.02 -9.64 11.44
CA SER A 171 10.36 -9.11 11.69
C SER A 171 10.30 -7.58 11.63
N VAL A 172 10.89 -6.91 12.62
CA VAL A 172 10.93 -5.44 12.70
C VAL A 172 12.38 -4.99 12.79
N GLY A 173 12.75 -4.03 11.94
CA GLY A 173 14.07 -3.39 11.92
C GLY A 173 13.94 -1.91 12.27
N GLU A 174 14.51 -1.51 13.38
CA GLU A 174 14.48 -0.16 13.93
C GLU A 174 15.87 0.44 13.91
N ASN A 175 16.01 1.68 13.47
CA ASN A 175 17.27 2.42 13.37
C ASN A 175 18.37 1.63 12.64
N LEU A 176 18.00 0.97 11.53
CA LEU A 176 18.90 0.10 10.78
C LEU A 176 20.21 0.83 10.42
N SER A 177 21.33 0.16 10.67
CA SER A 177 22.72 0.63 10.50
C SER A 177 23.22 1.70 11.47
N TYR A 178 22.40 2.19 12.39
CA TYR A 178 22.83 3.10 13.43
C TYR A 178 23.33 2.34 14.67
N GLU A 179 24.06 3.01 15.58
CA GLU A 179 24.57 2.41 16.81
C GLU A 179 23.48 1.79 17.71
N ASN A 180 22.27 2.33 17.63
CA ASN A 180 21.08 1.85 18.34
C ASN A 180 20.18 0.97 17.48
N GLU A 181 20.74 0.30 16.47
CA GLU A 181 20.01 -0.68 15.67
C GLU A 181 19.38 -1.76 16.55
N ARG A 182 18.10 -2.04 16.27
CA ARG A 182 17.39 -3.15 16.89
C ARG A 182 16.63 -3.95 15.84
N ILE A 183 16.90 -5.24 15.78
CA ILE A 183 16.15 -6.20 14.97
C ILE A 183 15.48 -7.18 15.89
N LEU A 184 14.18 -7.35 15.74
CA LEU A 184 13.39 -8.31 16.52
C LEU A 184 12.44 -9.10 15.62
N GLU A 185 12.04 -10.25 16.12
CA GLU A 185 11.05 -11.10 15.44
C GLU A 185 10.08 -11.64 16.51
N ASP A 186 8.78 -11.49 16.25
CA ASP A 186 7.73 -11.97 17.15
C ASP A 186 6.40 -12.12 16.36
N GLU A 187 5.35 -12.61 17.01
CA GLU A 187 4.00 -12.62 16.47
C GLU A 187 3.42 -11.20 16.40
N ALA A 188 2.59 -10.93 15.39
CA ALA A 188 1.94 -9.62 15.22
C ALA A 188 1.16 -9.20 16.48
N ALA A 189 0.49 -10.11 17.17
CA ALA A 189 -0.24 -9.83 18.42
C ALA A 189 0.68 -9.35 19.56
N ALA A 190 1.94 -9.78 19.59
CA ALA A 190 2.93 -9.32 20.56
C ALA A 190 3.51 -7.96 20.14
N VAL A 191 3.92 -7.81 18.87
CA VAL A 191 4.44 -6.56 18.29
C VAL A 191 3.44 -5.41 18.42
N ALA A 192 2.13 -5.68 18.32
CA ALA A 192 1.05 -4.70 18.50
C ALA A 192 1.11 -3.94 19.84
N LYS A 193 1.75 -4.55 20.87
CA LYS A 193 1.88 -3.96 22.22
C LYS A 193 3.18 -3.19 22.42
N MET A 194 4.06 -3.18 21.43
CA MET A 194 5.39 -2.57 21.52
C MET A 194 5.38 -1.14 20.94
N LYS A 195 6.36 -0.34 21.42
CA LYS A 195 6.63 0.99 20.88
C LYS A 195 7.91 0.96 20.06
N PHE A 196 7.95 1.77 19.02
CA PHE A 196 9.06 1.84 18.07
C PHE A 196 9.40 3.29 17.74
N ASP A 197 10.66 3.53 17.41
CA ASP A 197 11.12 4.81 16.86
C ASP A 197 10.58 5.04 15.45
N SER A 198 10.72 6.27 14.95
CA SER A 198 10.18 6.66 13.64
C SER A 198 10.92 6.05 12.44
N LEU A 199 12.20 5.66 12.62
CA LEU A 199 13.01 5.03 11.56
C LEU A 199 12.88 3.51 11.65
N THR A 200 11.74 3.00 11.23
CA THR A 200 11.43 1.57 11.35
C THR A 200 10.89 1.02 10.04
N VAL A 201 11.20 -0.23 9.79
CA VAL A 201 10.64 -1.04 8.70
C VAL A 201 10.21 -2.40 9.26
N MET A 202 9.36 -3.11 8.55
CA MET A 202 8.94 -4.44 8.97
C MET A 202 8.74 -5.38 7.78
N ILE A 203 8.86 -6.68 8.05
CA ILE A 203 8.45 -7.75 7.12
C ILE A 203 7.42 -8.62 7.83
N VAL A 204 6.26 -8.79 7.22
CA VAL A 204 5.24 -9.75 7.65
C VAL A 204 5.44 -11.04 6.86
N HIS A 205 5.48 -12.16 7.56
CA HIS A 205 5.60 -13.51 6.99
C HIS A 205 4.24 -14.21 7.05
N ASN A 206 3.75 -14.67 5.90
CA ASN A 206 2.48 -15.37 5.78
C ASN A 206 2.67 -16.64 4.94
N ASP A 207 2.86 -17.77 5.59
CA ASP A 207 3.01 -19.05 4.87
C ASP A 207 1.67 -19.59 4.35
N ASP A 208 0.56 -19.05 4.83
CA ASP A 208 -0.82 -19.40 4.45
C ASP A 208 -1.45 -18.34 3.52
N PHE A 209 -0.64 -17.72 2.66
CA PHE A 209 -1.08 -16.69 1.74
C PHE A 209 -1.95 -17.26 0.60
N ILE A 210 -2.80 -16.41 0.03
CA ILE A 210 -3.62 -16.75 -1.15
C ILE A 210 -2.74 -16.70 -2.39
N SER A 211 -2.43 -17.87 -2.98
CA SER A 211 -1.67 -17.93 -4.25
C SER A 211 -2.56 -17.47 -5.40
N VAL A 212 -2.03 -16.54 -6.21
CA VAL A 212 -2.72 -16.01 -7.40
C VAL A 212 -2.48 -16.87 -8.64
N ASP A 213 -1.48 -17.76 -8.60
CA ASP A 213 -1.03 -18.58 -9.74
C ASP A 213 -2.01 -19.71 -10.11
N GLU A 214 -2.93 -20.04 -9.23
CA GLU A 214 -3.96 -21.03 -9.49
C GLU A 214 -5.15 -20.39 -10.21
N GLY A 215 -4.96 -19.85 -11.40
CA GLY A 215 -5.97 -19.22 -12.27
C GLY A 215 -7.40 -19.36 -11.74
N TYR A 216 -7.83 -18.46 -10.83
CA TYR A 216 -9.17 -18.47 -10.26
C TYR A 216 -10.20 -18.30 -11.37
N SER A 217 -10.51 -19.40 -12.03
CA SER A 217 -11.76 -19.55 -12.72
C SER A 217 -12.86 -19.58 -11.65
N SER A 218 -13.96 -18.92 -11.89
CA SER A 218 -15.12 -18.79 -11.01
C SER A 218 -15.32 -19.99 -10.05
N ILE A 219 -15.40 -19.73 -8.76
CA ILE A 219 -15.59 -20.71 -7.67
C ILE A 219 -16.92 -21.45 -7.87
N LYS A 220 -16.92 -22.76 -7.64
CA LYS A 220 -18.15 -23.55 -7.75
C LYS A 220 -19.13 -23.21 -6.62
N ASP A 221 -20.44 -23.26 -6.92
CA ASP A 221 -21.48 -22.88 -5.95
C ASP A 221 -21.44 -23.73 -4.67
N GLU A 222 -21.10 -25.01 -4.78
CA GLU A 222 -21.00 -25.95 -3.66
C GLU A 222 -19.82 -25.68 -2.73
N GLU A 223 -18.87 -24.86 -3.15
CA GLU A 223 -17.73 -24.47 -2.30
C GLU A 223 -18.08 -23.39 -1.29
N PHE A 224 -19.17 -22.66 -1.51
CA PHE A 224 -19.60 -21.62 -0.57
C PHE A 224 -20.37 -22.20 0.62
N VAL A 225 -20.21 -21.58 1.79
CA VAL A 225 -21.13 -21.78 2.90
C VAL A 225 -22.43 -21.09 2.55
N THR A 226 -23.53 -21.84 2.49
CA THR A 226 -24.84 -21.35 2.08
C THR A 226 -25.86 -21.43 3.24
N GLY A 227 -26.98 -20.73 3.11
CA GLY A 227 -28.08 -20.69 4.06
C GLY A 227 -29.40 -20.37 3.35
N LYS A 228 -30.25 -19.60 4.00
CA LYS A 228 -31.53 -19.17 3.40
C LYS A 228 -31.36 -18.05 2.38
N ALA A 229 -30.28 -17.29 2.47
CA ALA A 229 -30.00 -16.20 1.54
C ALA A 229 -29.82 -16.73 0.11
N PRO A 230 -30.41 -16.08 -0.90
CA PRO A 230 -30.15 -16.44 -2.28
C PRO A 230 -28.66 -16.19 -2.64
N MET A 231 -28.12 -17.05 -3.48
CA MET A 231 -26.73 -16.92 -3.96
C MET A 231 -26.73 -16.66 -5.47
N THR A 232 -25.96 -15.68 -5.90
CA THR A 232 -25.71 -15.44 -7.33
C THR A 232 -24.99 -16.67 -7.91
N LYS A 233 -25.61 -17.31 -8.91
CA LYS A 233 -25.10 -18.52 -9.54
C LYS A 233 -23.80 -18.28 -10.28
N ARG A 234 -22.97 -19.33 -10.37
CA ARG A 234 -21.60 -19.28 -10.88
C ARG A 234 -21.47 -18.52 -12.19
N GLU A 235 -22.31 -18.83 -13.18
CA GLU A 235 -22.23 -18.22 -14.52
C GLU A 235 -22.59 -16.73 -14.48
N VAL A 236 -23.65 -16.38 -13.74
CA VAL A 236 -24.07 -14.99 -13.54
C VAL A 236 -22.99 -14.21 -12.77
N ARG A 237 -22.42 -14.82 -11.73
CA ARG A 237 -21.32 -14.24 -10.93
C ARG A 237 -20.10 -13.97 -11.78
N ALA A 238 -19.65 -14.93 -12.59
CA ALA A 238 -18.51 -14.78 -13.47
C ALA A 238 -18.70 -13.64 -14.48
N VAL A 239 -19.90 -13.52 -15.08
CA VAL A 239 -20.23 -12.43 -16.00
C VAL A 239 -20.25 -11.09 -15.27
N SER A 240 -20.87 -11.03 -14.07
CA SER A 240 -20.96 -9.80 -13.28
C SER A 240 -19.57 -9.28 -12.89
N ILE A 241 -18.68 -10.13 -12.41
CA ILE A 241 -17.31 -9.79 -12.03
C ILE A 241 -16.51 -9.33 -13.26
N GLY A 242 -16.65 -10.00 -14.41
CA GLY A 242 -16.04 -9.57 -15.65
C GLY A 242 -16.48 -8.17 -16.09
N LYS A 243 -17.76 -7.84 -15.88
CA LYS A 243 -18.33 -6.51 -16.22
C LYS A 243 -17.92 -5.42 -15.23
N LEU A 244 -17.57 -5.75 -13.99
CA LEU A 244 -17.06 -4.80 -12.99
C LEU A 244 -15.68 -4.25 -13.36
N LYS A 245 -14.92 -4.88 -14.25
CA LYS A 245 -13.59 -4.45 -14.73
C LYS A 245 -12.66 -4.05 -13.57
N LEU A 246 -12.59 -4.91 -12.56
CA LEU A 246 -11.85 -4.67 -11.33
C LEU A 246 -10.37 -4.45 -11.61
N LYS A 247 -9.75 -3.54 -10.83
CA LYS A 247 -8.31 -3.34 -10.78
C LYS A 247 -7.82 -3.63 -9.36
N ASP A 248 -6.54 -3.92 -9.22
CA ASP A 248 -5.91 -4.37 -8.00
C ASP A 248 -6.18 -3.48 -6.77
N ASP A 249 -6.26 -2.17 -6.96
CA ASP A 249 -6.34 -1.14 -5.91
C ASP A 249 -7.75 -0.55 -5.71
N TYR A 250 -8.77 -1.13 -6.35
CA TYR A 250 -10.13 -0.61 -6.30
C TYR A 250 -10.78 -0.73 -4.92
N THR A 251 -11.56 0.28 -4.60
CA THR A 251 -12.60 0.24 -3.59
C THR A 251 -13.89 -0.26 -4.24
N VAL A 252 -14.41 -1.40 -3.78
CA VAL A 252 -15.56 -2.06 -4.39
C VAL A 252 -16.70 -2.16 -3.39
N TYR A 253 -17.93 -1.88 -3.85
CA TYR A 253 -19.14 -2.13 -3.07
C TYR A 253 -19.86 -3.37 -3.63
N ASP A 254 -20.32 -4.23 -2.72
CA ASP A 254 -21.29 -5.31 -3.00
C ASP A 254 -22.53 -5.06 -2.15
N ILE A 255 -23.59 -4.59 -2.79
CA ILE A 255 -24.82 -4.16 -2.11
C ILE A 255 -25.89 -5.25 -2.20
N GLY A 256 -26.41 -5.67 -1.04
CA GLY A 256 -27.25 -6.85 -0.90
C GLY A 256 -26.42 -8.12 -1.12
N ALA A 257 -25.31 -8.21 -0.39
CA ALA A 257 -24.27 -9.23 -0.62
C ALA A 257 -24.73 -10.68 -0.36
N GLY A 258 -25.81 -10.89 0.40
CA GLY A 258 -26.40 -12.20 0.65
C GLY A 258 -25.41 -13.20 1.26
N THR A 259 -25.04 -14.25 0.53
CA THR A 259 -24.02 -15.22 0.96
C THR A 259 -22.59 -14.70 0.84
N GLY A 260 -22.39 -13.56 0.18
CA GLY A 260 -21.07 -13.00 -0.11
C GLY A 260 -20.33 -13.66 -1.28
N SER A 261 -21.01 -14.46 -2.09
CA SER A 261 -20.34 -15.18 -3.18
C SER A 261 -19.70 -14.23 -4.22
N VAL A 262 -20.37 -13.11 -4.54
CA VAL A 262 -19.82 -12.07 -5.40
C VAL A 262 -18.69 -11.34 -4.67
N SER A 263 -18.91 -11.01 -3.39
CA SER A 263 -17.89 -10.37 -2.54
C SER A 263 -16.58 -11.16 -2.53
N ILE A 264 -16.64 -12.47 -2.29
CA ILE A 264 -15.45 -13.35 -2.23
C ILE A 264 -14.67 -13.32 -3.55
N GLU A 265 -15.35 -13.63 -4.68
CA GLU A 265 -14.66 -13.68 -5.98
C GLU A 265 -14.15 -12.31 -6.45
N ALA A 266 -14.85 -11.22 -6.12
CA ALA A 266 -14.38 -9.87 -6.39
C ALA A 266 -13.14 -9.53 -5.55
N ALA A 267 -13.16 -9.84 -4.25
CA ALA A 267 -12.06 -9.57 -3.33
C ALA A 267 -10.77 -10.33 -3.69
N LEU A 268 -10.89 -11.54 -4.23
CA LEU A 268 -9.76 -12.33 -4.75
C LEU A 268 -9.03 -11.66 -5.94
N LYS A 269 -9.62 -10.64 -6.56
CA LYS A 269 -9.01 -9.84 -7.64
C LYS A 269 -8.45 -8.50 -7.15
N LEU A 270 -8.60 -8.18 -5.86
CA LEU A 270 -8.20 -6.91 -5.26
C LEU A 270 -6.91 -7.09 -4.43
N HIS A 271 -5.75 -7.24 -5.09
CA HIS A 271 -4.48 -7.51 -4.40
C HIS A 271 -3.92 -6.29 -3.63
N GLY A 272 -4.55 -5.14 -3.74
CA GLY A 272 -4.24 -3.90 -3.02
C GLY A 272 -5.49 -3.11 -2.65
N GLY A 273 -6.68 -3.60 -3.00
CA GLY A 273 -7.96 -2.94 -2.81
C GLY A 273 -8.77 -3.50 -1.63
N THR A 274 -9.95 -2.91 -1.41
CA THR A 274 -10.90 -3.29 -0.34
C THR A 274 -12.29 -3.45 -0.93
N LEU A 275 -13.00 -4.47 -0.47
CA LEU A 275 -14.42 -4.67 -0.78
C LEU A 275 -15.29 -4.41 0.46
N TYR A 276 -16.36 -3.66 0.28
CA TYR A 276 -17.39 -3.39 1.30
C TYR A 276 -18.66 -4.15 0.95
N ALA A 277 -18.92 -5.22 1.70
CA ALA A 277 -20.12 -6.05 1.56
C ALA A 277 -21.24 -5.52 2.46
N VAL A 278 -22.23 -4.86 1.87
CA VAL A 278 -23.37 -4.26 2.58
C VAL A 278 -24.50 -5.25 2.63
N GLU A 279 -24.90 -5.67 3.83
CA GLU A 279 -25.98 -6.63 4.05
C GLU A 279 -26.81 -6.27 5.28
N LYS A 280 -28.13 -6.20 5.12
CA LYS A 280 -29.06 -5.83 6.19
C LYS A 280 -29.46 -7.00 7.10
N ASP A 281 -29.47 -8.21 6.55
CA ASP A 281 -29.84 -9.40 7.28
C ASP A 281 -28.68 -9.99 8.06
N ALA A 282 -28.89 -10.17 9.37
CA ALA A 282 -27.82 -10.62 10.26
C ALA A 282 -27.39 -12.08 9.99
N GLU A 283 -28.30 -12.97 9.58
CA GLU A 283 -27.98 -14.36 9.23
C GLU A 283 -27.11 -14.39 7.97
N SER A 284 -27.45 -13.57 6.95
CA SER A 284 -26.69 -13.41 5.71
C SER A 284 -25.32 -12.79 5.98
N ALA A 285 -25.23 -11.74 6.80
CA ALA A 285 -23.95 -11.15 7.19
C ALA A 285 -23.03 -12.19 7.87
N ALA A 286 -23.57 -13.06 8.71
CA ALA A 286 -22.80 -14.14 9.33
C ALA A 286 -22.35 -15.21 8.32
N LEU A 287 -23.07 -15.42 7.21
CA LEU A 287 -22.63 -16.29 6.11
C LEU A 287 -21.46 -15.66 5.35
N ILE A 288 -21.51 -14.34 5.10
CA ILE A 288 -20.39 -13.62 4.49
C ILE A 288 -19.12 -13.79 5.35
N GLU A 289 -19.23 -13.58 6.66
CA GLU A 289 -18.09 -13.75 7.59
C GLU A 289 -17.51 -15.17 7.54
N LYS A 290 -18.36 -16.23 7.49
CA LYS A 290 -17.92 -17.61 7.34
C LYS A 290 -17.21 -17.87 6.01
N ASN A 291 -17.68 -17.28 4.92
CA ASN A 291 -17.04 -17.39 3.62
C ASN A 291 -15.72 -16.62 3.57
N ILE A 292 -15.63 -15.44 4.21
CA ILE A 292 -14.37 -14.72 4.39
C ILE A 292 -13.31 -15.59 5.07
N GLU A 293 -13.69 -16.29 6.17
CA GLU A 293 -12.77 -17.20 6.86
C GLU A 293 -12.36 -18.36 5.97
N LYS A 294 -13.30 -19.00 5.29
CA LYS A 294 -13.05 -20.14 4.42
C LYS A 294 -12.13 -19.82 3.26
N PHE A 295 -12.32 -18.68 2.61
CA PHE A 295 -11.55 -18.24 1.45
C PHE A 295 -10.40 -17.28 1.81
N LYS A 296 -10.20 -16.98 3.10
CA LYS A 296 -9.14 -16.10 3.64
C LYS A 296 -9.16 -14.67 3.09
N THR A 297 -10.28 -14.22 2.52
CA THR A 297 -10.44 -12.90 1.90
C THR A 297 -10.64 -11.79 2.93
N LYS A 298 -9.62 -11.59 3.80
CA LYS A 298 -9.64 -10.62 4.91
C LYS A 298 -9.68 -9.15 4.44
N ASN A 299 -9.58 -8.89 3.14
CA ASN A 299 -9.75 -7.59 2.49
C ASN A 299 -11.23 -7.23 2.22
N ILE A 300 -12.17 -7.98 2.81
CA ILE A 300 -13.60 -7.67 2.82
C ILE A 300 -13.97 -7.06 4.16
N GLU A 301 -14.73 -5.94 4.12
CA GLU A 301 -15.40 -5.32 5.25
C GLU A 301 -16.89 -5.60 5.18
N VAL A 302 -17.44 -6.28 6.18
CA VAL A 302 -18.89 -6.55 6.26
C VAL A 302 -19.60 -5.39 6.95
N ILE A 303 -20.47 -4.71 6.21
CA ILE A 303 -21.25 -3.57 6.68
C ILE A 303 -22.68 -4.02 6.95
N LYS A 304 -23.02 -4.16 8.23
CA LYS A 304 -24.36 -4.59 8.67
C LYS A 304 -25.31 -3.40 8.65
N GLY A 305 -26.25 -3.40 7.71
CA GLY A 305 -27.23 -2.33 7.59
C GLY A 305 -27.87 -2.25 6.22
N ARG A 306 -28.88 -1.39 6.12
CA ARG A 306 -29.62 -1.17 4.87
C ARG A 306 -28.92 -0.11 4.03
N ALA A 307 -28.79 -0.38 2.74
CA ALA A 307 -28.37 0.63 1.77
C ALA A 307 -29.58 1.54 1.40
N PRO A 308 -29.36 2.87 1.20
CA PRO A 308 -28.06 3.53 1.11
C PRO A 308 -27.44 3.99 2.46
N GLU A 309 -28.20 3.99 3.56
CA GLU A 309 -27.78 4.60 4.85
C GLU A 309 -26.47 4.01 5.37
N ALA A 310 -26.33 2.68 5.29
CA ALA A 310 -25.13 1.98 5.74
C ALA A 310 -23.86 2.33 4.93
N MET A 311 -24.02 3.01 3.79
CA MET A 311 -22.90 3.38 2.92
C MET A 311 -22.39 4.80 3.18
N ALA A 312 -23.04 5.59 4.05
CA ALA A 312 -22.80 7.02 4.20
C ALA A 312 -21.31 7.33 4.44
N GLU A 313 -20.68 6.65 5.40
CA GLU A 313 -19.31 6.90 5.83
C GLU A 313 -18.26 6.08 5.05
N LEU A 314 -18.67 5.23 4.10
CA LEU A 314 -17.73 4.44 3.32
C LEU A 314 -16.96 5.31 2.33
N PRO A 315 -15.70 4.97 2.00
CA PRO A 315 -14.92 5.68 0.99
C PRO A 315 -15.58 5.59 -0.38
N SER A 316 -15.28 6.53 -1.28
CA SER A 316 -15.81 6.55 -2.66
C SER A 316 -15.51 5.25 -3.41
N PRO A 317 -16.49 4.56 -4.02
CA PRO A 317 -16.26 3.31 -4.73
C PRO A 317 -15.77 3.54 -6.15
N ASP A 318 -14.84 2.69 -6.62
CA ASP A 318 -14.41 2.62 -8.03
C ASP A 318 -15.32 1.69 -8.85
N ALA A 319 -15.87 0.65 -8.20
CA ALA A 319 -16.83 -0.25 -8.78
C ALA A 319 -17.92 -0.64 -7.75
N CYS A 320 -19.12 -0.92 -8.23
CA CYS A 320 -20.25 -1.28 -7.40
C CYS A 320 -21.06 -2.40 -8.05
N PHE A 321 -21.29 -3.47 -7.30
CA PHE A 321 -22.25 -4.52 -7.64
C PHE A 321 -23.50 -4.34 -6.80
N ILE A 322 -24.68 -4.45 -7.41
CA ILE A 322 -25.98 -4.44 -6.71
C ILE A 322 -26.68 -5.75 -7.00
N GLY A 323 -26.67 -6.65 -6.00
CA GLY A 323 -27.35 -7.94 -6.03
C GLY A 323 -28.76 -7.92 -5.46
N GLY A 324 -29.08 -6.92 -4.63
CA GLY A 324 -30.39 -6.74 -4.03
C GLY A 324 -30.58 -5.34 -3.44
N SER A 325 -31.68 -4.67 -3.75
CA SER A 325 -31.98 -3.30 -3.33
C SER A 325 -33.03 -3.16 -2.25
N SER A 326 -33.80 -4.23 -2.00
CA SER A 326 -34.95 -4.18 -1.07
C SER A 326 -35.95 -3.04 -1.38
N GLY A 327 -36.11 -2.70 -2.67
CA GLY A 327 -37.04 -1.67 -3.13
C GLY A 327 -36.42 -0.24 -3.24
N ASN A 328 -35.15 -0.04 -2.83
CA ASN A 328 -34.50 1.28 -2.80
C ASN A 328 -33.45 1.47 -3.93
N MET A 329 -33.70 0.87 -5.10
CA MET A 329 -32.70 0.87 -6.19
C MET A 329 -32.26 2.27 -6.58
N ASP A 330 -33.22 3.18 -6.78
CA ASP A 330 -32.92 4.56 -7.24
C ASP A 330 -32.11 5.35 -6.20
N GLU A 331 -32.45 5.20 -4.92
CA GLU A 331 -31.72 5.86 -3.82
C GLU A 331 -30.30 5.32 -3.70
N ILE A 332 -30.11 4.01 -3.86
CA ILE A 332 -28.79 3.36 -3.84
C ILE A 332 -27.94 3.86 -5.01
N ILE A 333 -28.47 3.85 -6.23
CA ILE A 333 -27.78 4.34 -7.42
C ILE A 333 -27.35 5.79 -7.24
N ASN A 334 -28.30 6.66 -6.80
CA ASN A 334 -28.01 8.06 -6.56
C ASN A 334 -26.93 8.28 -5.49
N ALA A 335 -26.95 7.52 -4.40
CA ALA A 335 -25.95 7.60 -3.35
C ALA A 335 -24.55 7.19 -3.85
N VAL A 336 -24.47 6.13 -4.65
CA VAL A 336 -23.21 5.66 -5.25
C VAL A 336 -22.68 6.69 -6.24
N LEU A 337 -23.52 7.21 -7.15
CA LEU A 337 -23.13 8.23 -8.14
C LEU A 337 -22.74 9.57 -7.51
N THR A 338 -23.34 9.93 -6.39
CA THR A 338 -22.96 11.12 -5.61
C THR A 338 -21.53 10.98 -5.07
N LYS A 339 -21.12 9.79 -4.65
CA LYS A 339 -19.74 9.53 -4.18
C LYS A 339 -18.75 9.47 -5.34
N ASN A 340 -19.13 8.83 -6.45
CA ASN A 340 -18.29 8.75 -7.66
C ASN A 340 -19.19 8.72 -8.91
N PRO A 341 -19.28 9.81 -9.69
CA PRO A 341 -20.07 9.85 -10.91
C PRO A 341 -19.49 8.97 -12.04
N HIS A 342 -18.26 8.49 -11.91
CA HIS A 342 -17.58 7.63 -12.87
C HIS A 342 -17.47 6.17 -12.43
N VAL A 343 -18.18 5.77 -11.39
CA VAL A 343 -18.18 4.40 -10.85
C VAL A 343 -18.64 3.40 -11.91
N ASN A 344 -17.95 2.26 -12.01
CA ASN A 344 -18.42 1.15 -12.83
C ASN A 344 -19.45 0.34 -12.04
N MET A 345 -20.71 0.33 -12.50
CA MET A 345 -21.82 -0.30 -11.80
C MET A 345 -22.37 -1.49 -12.56
N VAL A 346 -22.59 -2.59 -11.85
CA VAL A 346 -23.26 -3.81 -12.36
C VAL A 346 -24.45 -4.12 -11.47
N ILE A 347 -25.62 -4.27 -12.07
CA ILE A 347 -26.88 -4.52 -11.38
C ILE A 347 -27.47 -5.84 -11.87
N ASN A 348 -27.74 -6.76 -10.94
CA ASN A 348 -28.49 -7.96 -11.23
C ASN A 348 -29.95 -7.76 -10.80
N THR A 349 -30.85 -7.99 -11.75
CA THR A 349 -32.30 -7.92 -11.51
C THR A 349 -32.94 -9.26 -11.80
N ILE A 350 -33.90 -9.62 -10.99
CA ILE A 350 -34.82 -10.77 -11.28
C ILE A 350 -35.90 -10.18 -12.16
N THR A 351 -35.94 -10.59 -13.43
CA THR A 351 -37.06 -10.27 -14.31
C THR A 351 -38.17 -11.29 -14.12
N LEU A 352 -39.41 -10.83 -14.09
CA LEU A 352 -40.59 -11.68 -14.10
C LEU A 352 -40.80 -12.31 -15.47
#